data_f0b41b876f7d0d014541abc10b5b3bdd
#
_entry.id   f0b41b876f7d0d014541abc10b5b3bdd
#
_cell.length_a   1.000
_cell.length_b   1.000
_cell.length_c   1.000
_cell.angle_alpha   90.00
_cell.angle_beta   90.00
_cell.angle_gamma   90.00
#
_symmetry.space_group_name_H-M   'P 1'
#
loop_
_entity.id
_entity.type
_entity.pdbx_description
1 polymer ?
#
loop_
_entity_poly.entity_id
_entity_poly.type
_entity_poly.pdbx_seq_one_letter_code
_entity_poly.pdbx_strand_id
1 'polypeptide(L)'
;TEEGQVLYEYVERAFDSLNMGEENLKNYKELGIGHIRIGVSTSLCKHILLDYLKDFIRENPNIKFSIDCHSTVNTIKLLRNEDIDIGLICNTELPKGIVYSPVKEIHDVFVASPEYLDNFYERANGRDQYSFADELSGNIKGNIIPLLNSGLASVTHSDATDQSADKKSRDNGHSSGVSASTTIHNSSNSGMSNISTVNILEGSNLMVLEEANVTRTHVDEYLRSQGISCSQVLEINNMDLLIDFAAIGMGVASVVREFAHEQLSSGVITELPLDTPIPSRSVGFAYSGIKNQSTAMKKFMEWVGV
;
A
#
# COMPACT_ATOMS: atom_id res chain seq x y z
N THR A 1 -59.78 22.39 -36.71
CA THR A 1 -59.92 21.23 -37.60
C THR A 1 -59.69 19.94 -36.81
N GLU A 2 -60.23 18.83 -37.26
CA GLU A 2 -60.02 17.52 -36.64
C GLU A 2 -58.54 17.14 -36.59
N GLU A 3 -57.79 17.43 -37.65
CA GLU A 3 -56.34 17.19 -37.71
C GLU A 3 -55.58 18.05 -36.66
N GLY A 4 -56.03 19.29 -36.45
CA GLY A 4 -55.47 20.15 -35.42
C GLY A 4 -55.69 19.63 -34.00
N GLN A 5 -56.85 19.04 -33.76
CA GLN A 5 -57.18 18.43 -32.48
C GLN A 5 -56.29 17.19 -32.19
N VAL A 6 -56.11 16.33 -33.19
CA VAL A 6 -55.23 15.17 -33.11
C VAL A 6 -53.75 15.60 -32.81
N LEU A 7 -53.27 16.59 -33.57
CA LEU A 7 -51.92 17.12 -33.34
C LEU A 7 -51.76 17.69 -31.93
N TYR A 8 -52.76 18.45 -31.45
CA TYR A 8 -52.75 19.04 -30.12
C TYR A 8 -52.58 18.01 -29.02
N GLU A 9 -53.31 16.90 -29.07
CA GLU A 9 -53.21 15.82 -28.10
C GLU A 9 -51.82 15.13 -28.05
N TYR A 10 -51.15 15.02 -29.20
CA TYR A 10 -49.77 14.51 -29.25
C TYR A 10 -48.77 15.51 -28.72
N VAL A 11 -48.91 16.79 -29.00
CA VAL A 11 -48.08 17.88 -28.51
C VAL A 11 -48.22 17.97 -26.99
N GLU A 12 -49.44 17.95 -26.47
CA GLU A 12 -49.70 17.99 -25.01
C GLU A 12 -49.04 16.84 -24.29
N ARG A 13 -49.16 15.59 -24.77
CA ARG A 13 -48.45 14.44 -24.19
C ARG A 13 -46.92 14.53 -24.26
N ALA A 14 -46.41 15.15 -25.33
CA ALA A 14 -44.96 15.37 -25.44
C ALA A 14 -44.48 16.39 -24.40
N PHE A 15 -45.23 17.49 -24.20
CA PHE A 15 -44.93 18.45 -23.16
C PHE A 15 -45.04 17.89 -21.75
N ASP A 16 -46.06 17.09 -21.46
CA ASP A 16 -46.20 16.39 -20.17
C ASP A 16 -45.01 15.45 -19.90
N SER A 17 -44.57 14.71 -20.92
CA SER A 17 -43.41 13.82 -20.82
C SER A 17 -42.12 14.60 -20.56
N LEU A 18 -41.95 15.76 -21.18
CA LEU A 18 -40.79 16.65 -20.94
C LEU A 18 -40.80 17.23 -19.52
N ASN A 19 -41.98 17.70 -19.07
CA ASN A 19 -42.16 18.26 -17.72
C ASN A 19 -41.87 17.18 -16.64
N MET A 20 -42.39 15.95 -16.82
CA MET A 20 -42.07 14.82 -15.96
C MET A 20 -40.57 14.51 -15.94
N GLY A 21 -39.92 14.58 -17.10
CA GLY A 21 -38.46 14.38 -17.22
C GLY A 21 -37.69 15.46 -16.44
N GLU A 22 -38.11 16.71 -16.56
CA GLU A 22 -37.49 17.83 -15.85
C GLU A 22 -37.68 17.75 -14.33
N GLU A 23 -38.89 17.39 -13.88
CA GLU A 23 -39.20 17.16 -12.46
C GLU A 23 -38.39 15.99 -11.89
N ASN A 24 -38.27 14.89 -12.61
CA ASN A 24 -37.43 13.77 -12.22
C ASN A 24 -35.98 14.19 -12.09
N LEU A 25 -35.42 14.93 -13.06
CA LEU A 25 -34.05 15.45 -12.99
C LEU A 25 -33.83 16.39 -11.79
N LYS A 26 -34.84 17.22 -11.46
CA LYS A 26 -34.81 18.08 -10.28
C LYS A 26 -34.80 17.25 -9.00
N ASN A 27 -35.66 16.25 -8.90
CA ASN A 27 -35.70 15.31 -7.78
C ASN A 27 -34.37 14.54 -7.62
N TYR A 28 -33.75 14.08 -8.73
CA TYR A 28 -32.44 13.46 -8.71
C TYR A 28 -31.37 14.40 -8.13
N LYS A 29 -31.37 15.68 -8.48
CA LYS A 29 -30.44 16.68 -7.94
C LYS A 29 -30.71 16.98 -6.46
N GLU A 30 -31.98 17.13 -6.06
CA GLU A 30 -32.38 17.42 -4.69
C GLU A 30 -32.09 16.23 -3.74
N LEU A 31 -32.27 15.00 -4.20
CA LEU A 31 -31.93 13.80 -3.46
C LEU A 31 -30.41 13.51 -3.41
N GLY A 32 -29.61 14.28 -4.13
CA GLY A 32 -28.16 14.09 -4.18
C GLY A 32 -27.73 12.75 -4.75
N ILE A 33 -28.58 12.14 -5.62
CA ILE A 33 -28.27 10.86 -6.27
C ILE A 33 -27.13 11.07 -7.27
N GLY A 34 -26.12 10.22 -7.20
CA GLY A 34 -24.99 10.27 -8.10
C GLY A 34 -24.16 9.01 -8.11
N HIS A 35 -23.24 8.95 -9.05
CA HIS A 35 -22.26 7.88 -9.15
C HIS A 35 -20.90 8.48 -9.45
N ILE A 36 -19.88 8.10 -8.71
CA ILE A 36 -18.51 8.53 -8.86
C ILE A 36 -17.63 7.29 -9.11
N ARG A 37 -16.90 7.28 -10.22
CA ARG A 37 -15.97 6.22 -10.59
C ARG A 37 -14.56 6.67 -10.25
N ILE A 38 -13.89 5.96 -9.34
CA ILE A 38 -12.56 6.30 -8.81
C ILE A 38 -11.55 5.27 -9.26
N GLY A 39 -10.46 5.73 -9.89
CA GLY A 39 -9.28 4.91 -10.13
C GLY A 39 -8.22 5.19 -9.07
N VAL A 40 -7.61 4.15 -8.50
CA VAL A 40 -6.64 4.29 -7.40
C VAL A 40 -5.77 3.03 -7.32
N SER A 41 -4.55 3.12 -6.78
CA SER A 41 -3.80 1.91 -6.43
C SER A 41 -4.34 1.29 -5.13
N THR A 42 -4.15 -0.02 -4.94
CA THR A 42 -4.62 -0.75 -3.75
C THR A 42 -4.12 -0.09 -2.45
N SER A 43 -2.84 0.27 -2.41
CA SER A 43 -2.23 0.90 -1.22
C SER A 43 -2.79 2.30 -0.97
N LEU A 44 -2.93 3.15 -2.00
CA LEU A 44 -3.54 4.48 -1.84
C LEU A 44 -5.03 4.38 -1.47
N CYS A 45 -5.73 3.37 -1.97
CA CYS A 45 -7.10 3.09 -1.58
C CYS A 45 -7.19 2.80 -0.08
N LYS A 46 -6.39 1.83 0.39
CA LYS A 46 -6.39 1.38 1.79
C LYS A 46 -5.96 2.47 2.78
N HIS A 47 -4.87 3.19 2.47
CA HIS A 47 -4.22 4.07 3.43
C HIS A 47 -4.60 5.55 3.31
N ILE A 48 -5.31 5.94 2.24
CA ILE A 48 -5.70 7.34 2.02
C ILE A 48 -7.16 7.48 1.64
N LEU A 49 -7.63 6.79 0.58
CA LEU A 49 -8.98 7.01 0.06
C LEU A 49 -10.07 6.61 1.05
N LEU A 50 -9.89 5.52 1.78
CA LEU A 50 -10.88 5.03 2.75
C LEU A 50 -11.18 6.06 3.84
N ASP A 51 -10.19 6.83 4.29
CA ASP A 51 -10.40 7.87 5.28
C ASP A 51 -11.32 8.98 4.75
N TYR A 52 -11.13 9.41 3.50
CA TYR A 52 -12.01 10.39 2.85
C TYR A 52 -13.42 9.84 2.62
N LEU A 53 -13.54 8.57 2.22
CA LEU A 53 -14.84 7.97 1.90
C LEU A 53 -15.68 7.68 3.14
N LYS A 54 -15.06 7.30 4.26
CA LYS A 54 -15.76 6.89 5.48
C LYS A 54 -16.80 7.91 5.95
N ASP A 55 -16.41 9.16 6.05
CA ASP A 55 -17.29 10.21 6.52
C ASP A 55 -18.18 10.76 5.40
N PHE A 56 -17.66 10.85 4.19
CA PHE A 56 -18.43 11.31 3.04
C PHE A 56 -19.64 10.43 2.73
N ILE A 57 -19.48 9.10 2.76
CA ILE A 57 -20.57 8.14 2.50
C ILE A 57 -21.67 8.26 3.57
N ARG A 58 -21.28 8.48 4.82
CA ARG A 58 -22.24 8.65 5.92
C ARG A 58 -23.13 9.87 5.71
N GLU A 59 -22.57 10.96 5.20
CA GLU A 59 -23.31 12.19 4.94
C GLU A 59 -24.02 12.20 3.56
N ASN A 60 -23.62 11.32 2.66
CA ASN A 60 -24.12 11.26 1.28
C ASN A 60 -24.53 9.84 0.87
N PRO A 61 -25.53 9.23 1.55
CA PRO A 61 -25.87 7.80 1.34
C PRO A 61 -26.42 7.49 -0.06
N ASN A 62 -26.86 8.51 -0.82
CA ASN A 62 -27.41 8.36 -2.16
C ASN A 62 -26.34 8.45 -3.26
N ILE A 63 -25.07 8.71 -2.92
CA ILE A 63 -23.97 8.70 -3.88
C ILE A 63 -23.33 7.31 -3.89
N LYS A 64 -23.31 6.69 -5.06
CA LYS A 64 -22.65 5.39 -5.29
C LYS A 64 -21.21 5.60 -5.74
N PHE A 65 -20.34 4.68 -5.35
CA PHE A 65 -18.94 4.64 -5.78
C PHE A 65 -18.65 3.36 -6.53
N SER A 66 -17.87 3.47 -7.61
CA SER A 66 -17.11 2.38 -8.21
C SER A 66 -15.63 2.66 -8.00
N ILE A 67 -14.90 1.71 -7.44
CA ILE A 67 -13.47 1.85 -7.16
C ILE A 67 -12.74 0.79 -7.97
N ASP A 68 -11.90 1.27 -8.90
CA ASP A 68 -11.09 0.43 -9.77
C ASP A 68 -9.62 0.51 -9.35
N CYS A 69 -9.05 -0.62 -8.92
CA CYS A 69 -7.68 -0.68 -8.42
C CYS A 69 -6.69 -0.91 -9.56
N HIS A 70 -5.92 0.14 -9.88
CA HIS A 70 -4.93 0.14 -10.95
C HIS A 70 -3.67 0.93 -10.58
N SER A 71 -2.57 0.71 -11.31
CA SER A 71 -1.38 1.56 -11.19
C SER A 71 -1.69 3.00 -11.62
N THR A 72 -0.89 3.97 -11.15
CA THR A 72 -1.00 5.39 -11.52
C THR A 72 -1.07 5.57 -13.03
N VAL A 73 -0.23 4.87 -13.79
CA VAL A 73 -0.19 4.94 -15.27
C VAL A 73 -1.52 4.51 -15.89
N ASN A 74 -2.11 3.41 -15.40
CA ASN A 74 -3.39 2.92 -15.90
C ASN A 74 -4.55 3.83 -15.46
N THR A 75 -4.52 4.34 -14.23
CA THR A 75 -5.50 5.32 -13.75
C THR A 75 -5.53 6.57 -14.64
N ILE A 76 -4.37 7.09 -15.05
CA ILE A 76 -4.27 8.23 -15.99
C ILE A 76 -4.86 7.87 -17.36
N LYS A 77 -4.65 6.64 -17.87
CA LYS A 77 -5.27 6.19 -19.13
C LYS A 77 -6.79 6.15 -19.03
N LEU A 78 -7.33 5.61 -17.93
CA LEU A 78 -8.78 5.56 -17.69
C LEU A 78 -9.39 6.97 -17.57
N LEU A 79 -8.70 7.90 -16.92
CA LEU A 79 -9.12 9.31 -16.88
C LEU A 79 -9.17 9.94 -18.29
N ARG A 80 -8.17 9.69 -19.13
CA ARG A 80 -8.15 10.19 -20.52
C ARG A 80 -9.27 9.62 -21.38
N ASN A 81 -9.60 8.36 -21.16
CA ASN A 81 -10.69 7.69 -21.89
C ASN A 81 -12.07 7.97 -21.31
N GLU A 82 -12.15 8.73 -20.21
CA GLU A 82 -13.39 9.00 -19.47
C GLU A 82 -14.08 7.75 -18.89
N ASP A 83 -13.31 6.66 -18.70
CA ASP A 83 -13.79 5.44 -18.07
C ASP A 83 -13.99 5.64 -16.56
N ILE A 84 -13.24 6.54 -15.95
CA ILE A 84 -13.37 6.99 -14.55
C ILE A 84 -13.54 8.51 -14.48
N ASP A 85 -14.06 8.99 -13.36
CA ASP A 85 -14.34 10.42 -13.15
C ASP A 85 -13.19 11.11 -12.41
N ILE A 86 -12.51 10.39 -11.51
CA ILE A 86 -11.42 10.91 -10.67
C ILE A 86 -10.41 9.79 -10.39
N GLY A 87 -9.13 10.16 -10.30
CA GLY A 87 -8.05 9.25 -9.88
C GLY A 87 -7.38 9.78 -8.61
N LEU A 88 -7.07 8.90 -7.66
CA LEU A 88 -6.14 9.21 -6.57
C LEU A 88 -4.78 8.64 -6.92
N ILE A 89 -3.80 9.50 -7.17
CA ILE A 89 -2.50 9.14 -7.73
C ILE A 89 -1.35 9.86 -7.02
N CYS A 90 -0.16 9.29 -7.10
CA CYS A 90 1.07 10.04 -6.79
C CYS A 90 1.33 11.07 -7.87
N ASN A 91 1.94 12.19 -7.49
CA ASN A 91 2.35 13.23 -8.44
C ASN A 91 3.29 12.65 -9.50
N THR A 92 2.99 12.92 -10.75
CA THR A 92 3.77 12.50 -11.93
C THR A 92 3.50 13.45 -13.09
N GLU A 93 4.22 13.30 -14.18
CA GLU A 93 3.91 14.05 -15.40
C GLU A 93 2.52 13.67 -15.92
N LEU A 94 1.68 14.69 -16.09
CA LEU A 94 0.30 14.52 -16.51
C LEU A 94 0.08 14.98 -17.95
N PRO A 95 -0.76 14.28 -18.72
CA PRO A 95 -1.15 14.71 -20.05
C PRO A 95 -2.00 15.99 -19.98
N LYS A 96 -1.98 16.74 -21.09
CA LYS A 96 -2.81 17.96 -21.23
C LYS A 96 -4.29 17.66 -20.97
N GLY A 97 -4.93 18.51 -20.20
CA GLY A 97 -6.36 18.42 -19.85
C GLY A 97 -6.66 17.64 -18.58
N ILE A 98 -5.68 17.01 -17.95
CA ILE A 98 -5.81 16.44 -16.61
C ILE A 98 -5.31 17.49 -15.60
N VAL A 99 -6.13 17.75 -14.60
CA VAL A 99 -5.82 18.62 -13.45
C VAL A 99 -5.42 17.73 -12.28
N TYR A 100 -4.43 18.15 -11.50
CA TYR A 100 -4.00 17.48 -10.28
C TYR A 100 -4.08 18.44 -9.10
N SER A 101 -4.66 17.96 -8.02
CA SER A 101 -4.77 18.69 -6.76
C SER A 101 -4.17 17.86 -5.64
N PRO A 102 -3.02 18.27 -5.05
CA PRO A 102 -2.39 17.54 -3.97
C PRO A 102 -3.23 17.60 -2.70
N VAL A 103 -3.29 16.47 -1.95
CA VAL A 103 -4.04 16.39 -0.68
C VAL A 103 -3.18 15.87 0.47
N LYS A 104 -2.11 15.14 0.19
CA LYS A 104 -1.24 14.56 1.22
C LYS A 104 0.19 14.44 0.73
N GLU A 105 1.14 14.65 1.62
CA GLU A 105 2.55 14.35 1.41
C GLU A 105 2.88 12.96 1.95
N ILE A 106 3.74 12.20 1.26
CA ILE A 106 4.18 10.86 1.63
C ILE A 106 5.70 10.77 1.54
N HIS A 107 6.28 9.89 2.39
CA HIS A 107 7.72 9.72 2.51
C HIS A 107 8.10 8.27 2.25
N ASP A 108 8.96 8.06 1.26
CA ASP A 108 9.54 6.75 1.01
C ASP A 108 10.72 6.53 1.95
N VAL A 109 10.79 5.33 2.53
CA VAL A 109 11.83 4.93 3.48
C VAL A 109 12.25 3.49 3.24
N PHE A 110 13.45 3.12 3.69
CA PHE A 110 13.88 1.74 3.75
C PHE A 110 13.64 1.20 5.16
N VAL A 111 13.06 0.03 5.26
CA VAL A 111 12.73 -0.64 6.52
C VAL A 111 13.20 -2.08 6.53
N ALA A 112 13.53 -2.59 7.70
CA ALA A 112 13.80 -4.00 7.93
C ALA A 112 13.38 -4.39 9.35
N SER A 113 13.24 -5.69 9.63
CA SER A 113 13.09 -6.14 11.01
C SER A 113 14.40 -5.97 11.78
N PRO A 114 14.35 -5.68 13.10
CA PRO A 114 15.56 -5.62 13.94
C PRO A 114 16.38 -6.90 13.86
N GLU A 115 15.72 -8.07 13.88
CA GLU A 115 16.38 -9.36 13.77
C GLU A 115 17.16 -9.53 12.45
N TYR A 116 16.60 -9.05 11.32
CA TYR A 116 17.32 -9.06 10.05
C TYR A 116 18.59 -8.22 10.11
N LEU A 117 18.51 -7.03 10.70
CA LEU A 117 19.65 -6.13 10.84
C LEU A 117 20.71 -6.70 11.77
N ASP A 118 20.33 -7.29 12.91
CA ASP A 118 21.26 -7.94 13.83
C ASP A 118 22.02 -9.08 13.14
N ASN A 119 21.30 -9.93 12.43
CA ASN A 119 21.88 -11.01 11.63
C ASN A 119 22.78 -10.47 10.48
N PHE A 120 22.46 -9.34 9.91
CA PHE A 120 23.28 -8.69 8.89
C PHE A 120 24.59 -8.16 9.50
N TYR A 121 24.52 -7.49 10.66
CA TYR A 121 25.71 -6.98 11.38
C TYR A 121 26.62 -8.08 11.87
N GLU A 122 26.08 -9.19 12.40
CA GLU A 122 26.87 -10.34 12.82
C GLU A 122 27.64 -10.96 11.65
N ARG A 123 26.98 -11.14 10.50
CA ARG A 123 27.63 -11.64 9.29
C ARG A 123 28.70 -10.71 8.77
N ALA A 124 28.47 -9.42 8.79
CA ALA A 124 29.43 -8.42 8.33
C ALA A 124 30.66 -8.31 9.24
N ASN A 125 30.45 -8.38 10.57
CA ASN A 125 31.55 -8.30 11.57
C ASN A 125 32.34 -9.60 11.72
N GLY A 126 31.72 -10.76 11.46
CA GLY A 126 32.41 -12.06 11.49
C GLY A 126 33.29 -12.36 10.28
N ARG A 127 33.32 -11.47 9.30
CA ARG A 127 33.94 -11.67 7.98
C ARG A 127 35.29 -11.01 7.75
N ASP A 128 35.95 -10.50 8.78
CA ASP A 128 37.33 -9.98 8.63
C ASP A 128 38.34 -11.04 8.11
N GLN A 129 37.91 -12.28 7.83
CA GLN A 129 38.75 -13.37 7.29
C GLN A 129 38.35 -13.91 5.92
N TYR A 130 37.19 -13.52 5.33
CA TYR A 130 36.78 -14.01 4.00
C TYR A 130 36.14 -12.90 3.17
N SER A 131 36.60 -12.76 1.92
CA SER A 131 36.12 -11.74 0.98
C SER A 131 34.63 -11.88 0.68
N PHE A 132 33.88 -10.78 0.84
CA PHE A 132 32.44 -10.63 0.58
C PHE A 132 32.02 -11.05 -0.83
N ALA A 133 32.94 -11.01 -1.81
CA ALA A 133 32.68 -11.34 -3.21
C ALA A 133 32.57 -12.85 -3.48
N ASP A 134 33.19 -13.68 -2.67
CA ASP A 134 33.21 -15.15 -2.92
C ASP A 134 31.95 -15.87 -2.47
N GLU A 135 31.20 -15.30 -1.52
CA GLU A 135 29.97 -15.92 -0.98
C GLU A 135 28.71 -15.53 -1.77
N LEU A 136 28.69 -14.36 -2.40
CA LEU A 136 27.58 -13.92 -3.26
C LEU A 136 27.45 -14.80 -4.52
N SER A 137 28.54 -15.40 -5.00
CA SER A 137 28.51 -16.30 -6.16
C SER A 137 28.15 -17.76 -5.83
N GLY A 138 28.28 -18.17 -4.55
CA GLY A 138 28.11 -19.57 -4.12
C GLY A 138 26.78 -19.91 -3.43
N ASN A 139 26.16 -18.97 -2.73
CA ASN A 139 25.09 -19.27 -1.77
C ASN A 139 23.65 -19.11 -2.29
N ILE A 140 23.45 -18.58 -3.50
CA ILE A 140 22.11 -18.45 -4.09
C ILE A 140 21.48 -19.81 -4.43
N LYS A 141 22.30 -20.87 -4.56
CA LYS A 141 21.81 -22.22 -4.91
C LYS A 141 21.40 -23.08 -3.70
N GLY A 142 21.70 -22.69 -2.46
CA GLY A 142 21.57 -23.54 -1.29
C GLY A 142 20.42 -23.25 -0.32
N ASN A 143 20.01 -21.99 -0.12
CA ASN A 143 19.19 -21.62 1.04
C ASN A 143 17.76 -21.16 0.77
N ILE A 144 17.37 -20.88 -0.49
CA ILE A 144 15.98 -20.50 -0.80
C ILE A 144 15.09 -21.73 -1.07
N ILE A 145 15.66 -22.82 -1.59
CA ILE A 145 14.91 -24.03 -1.97
C ILE A 145 14.35 -24.82 -0.77
N PRO A 146 15.02 -24.94 0.41
CA PRO A 146 14.45 -25.67 1.54
C PRO A 146 13.24 -24.98 2.20
N LEU A 147 13.17 -23.65 2.20
CA LEU A 147 12.06 -22.91 2.83
C LEU A 147 10.79 -22.93 1.99
N LEU A 148 10.90 -22.94 0.67
CA LEU A 148 9.75 -23.07 -0.24
C LEU A 148 9.20 -24.49 -0.29
N ASN A 149 10.05 -25.51 -0.10
CA ASN A 149 9.61 -26.92 -0.10
C ASN A 149 9.04 -27.40 1.25
N SER A 150 9.32 -26.75 2.37
CA SER A 150 8.75 -27.12 3.66
C SER A 150 7.35 -26.55 3.91
N GLY A 151 6.93 -25.54 3.15
CA GLY A 151 5.62 -24.92 3.26
C GLY A 151 4.51 -25.52 2.37
N LEU A 152 4.85 -26.40 1.44
CA LEU A 152 3.90 -26.98 0.47
C LEU A 152 3.61 -28.47 0.64
N ALA A 153 4.11 -29.11 1.69
CA ALA A 153 4.02 -30.56 1.87
C ALA A 153 3.14 -31.01 3.04
N SER A 154 2.07 -30.31 3.37
CA SER A 154 1.11 -30.82 4.36
C SER A 154 -0.32 -30.39 4.13
N VAL A 155 -0.88 -30.67 2.94
CA VAL A 155 -2.33 -30.83 2.75
C VAL A 155 -2.55 -32.00 1.81
N THR A 156 -2.48 -33.20 2.34
CA THR A 156 -3.19 -34.36 1.78
C THR A 156 -3.82 -35.13 2.92
N HIS A 157 -5.12 -35.27 2.82
CA HIS A 157 -5.99 -36.11 3.65
C HIS A 157 -5.44 -37.53 3.86
N SER A 158 -5.59 -38.02 5.06
CA SER A 158 -5.96 -39.41 5.27
C SER A 158 -6.68 -39.58 6.60
N ASP A 159 -7.86 -40.13 6.49
CA ASP A 159 -8.78 -40.57 7.52
C ASP A 159 -8.22 -41.72 8.35
N ALA A 160 -8.76 -41.79 9.57
CA ALA A 160 -9.22 -42.96 10.30
C ALA A 160 -8.32 -43.67 11.28
N THR A 161 -8.96 -43.81 12.42
CA THR A 161 -8.99 -44.91 13.44
C THR A 161 -8.02 -44.84 14.61
N ASP A 162 -8.57 -44.41 15.73
CA ASP A 162 -9.04 -45.18 16.93
C ASP A 162 -8.02 -46.06 17.66
N GLN A 163 -7.89 -45.80 18.91
CA GLN A 163 -7.86 -46.66 20.11
C GLN A 163 -6.91 -46.20 21.24
N SER A 164 -7.57 -45.66 22.23
CA SER A 164 -7.59 -46.09 23.65
C SER A 164 -6.33 -46.35 24.46
N ALA A 165 -6.43 -45.85 25.66
CA ALA A 165 -5.98 -46.37 26.96
C ALA A 165 -4.85 -45.58 27.64
N ASP A 166 -5.17 -44.83 28.59
CA ASP A 166 -5.36 -45.10 30.04
C ASP A 166 -4.12 -44.90 30.95
N LYS A 167 -4.39 -44.18 32.00
CA LYS A 167 -3.85 -44.20 33.36
C LYS A 167 -2.75 -43.26 33.83
N LYS A 168 -3.24 -42.34 34.67
CA LYS A 168 -2.86 -42.16 36.11
C LYS A 168 -1.42 -41.71 36.40
N SER A 169 -1.14 -40.80 37.27
CA SER A 169 -1.74 -40.15 38.45
C SER A 169 -0.67 -39.35 39.20
N ARG A 170 -1.12 -38.29 39.90
CA ARG A 170 -0.54 -37.80 41.17
C ARG A 170 0.84 -37.14 41.17
N ASP A 171 1.14 -36.13 41.90
CA ASP A 171 0.49 -35.26 42.88
C ASP A 171 1.60 -34.33 43.45
N ASN A 172 1.21 -33.18 43.96
CA ASN A 172 1.91 -32.37 44.97
C ASN A 172 3.26 -31.71 44.61
N GLY A 173 3.48 -30.45 44.77
CA GLY A 173 3.02 -29.49 45.74
C GLY A 173 4.15 -28.47 46.03
N HIS A 174 3.77 -27.30 46.46
CA HIS A 174 4.49 -26.29 47.24
C HIS A 174 5.36 -25.24 46.53
N SER A 175 4.75 -24.10 46.52
CA SER A 175 5.19 -22.73 46.84
C SER A 175 6.65 -22.50 47.20
N SER A 176 7.27 -21.52 46.61
CA SER A 176 7.86 -20.40 47.37
C SER A 176 8.25 -19.26 46.39
N GLY A 177 7.77 -18.06 46.70
CA GLY A 177 8.08 -16.83 45.99
C GLY A 177 9.54 -16.44 46.22
N VAL A 178 10.13 -15.93 45.15
CA VAL A 178 11.30 -15.06 45.23
C VAL A 178 11.11 -13.90 44.31
N SER A 179 10.97 -12.74 44.88
CA SER A 179 11.06 -11.45 44.20
C SER A 179 12.47 -11.33 43.63
N ALA A 180 12.56 -11.26 42.32
CA ALA A 180 13.79 -10.85 41.67
C ALA A 180 13.58 -9.44 41.09
N SER A 181 14.14 -8.45 41.76
CA SER A 181 14.36 -7.11 41.25
C SER A 181 15.26 -7.20 40.03
N THR A 182 14.71 -6.90 38.86
CA THR A 182 15.48 -6.81 37.62
C THR A 182 16.24 -5.49 37.62
N THR A 183 17.48 -5.53 38.01
CA THR A 183 18.45 -4.47 37.77
C THR A 183 18.69 -4.37 36.27
N ILE A 184 18.27 -3.25 35.66
CA ILE A 184 18.61 -2.93 34.29
C ILE A 184 20.12 -2.67 34.24
N HIS A 185 20.89 -3.65 33.81
CA HIS A 185 22.26 -3.43 33.38
C HIS A 185 22.25 -2.67 32.05
N ASN A 186 22.51 -1.38 32.11
CA ASN A 186 23.03 -0.62 30.97
C ASN A 186 24.39 -1.23 30.59
N SER A 187 24.38 -2.19 29.70
CA SER A 187 25.59 -2.63 29.00
C SER A 187 25.91 -1.58 27.95
N SER A 188 26.90 -0.76 28.26
CA SER A 188 27.55 0.16 27.33
C SER A 188 27.97 -0.60 26.07
N ASN A 189 27.34 -0.23 24.98
CA ASN A 189 27.56 -0.75 23.63
C ASN A 189 28.86 -0.18 23.08
N SER A 190 30.00 -0.81 23.40
CA SER A 190 31.31 -0.48 22.85
C SER A 190 31.78 -1.62 21.97
N GLY A 191 31.44 -1.55 20.67
CA GLY A 191 31.91 -2.50 19.67
C GLY A 191 31.09 -2.63 18.39
N MET A 192 30.07 -1.78 18.15
CA MET A 192 29.43 -1.74 16.85
C MET A 192 30.32 -0.98 15.86
N SER A 193 31.00 -1.70 14.97
CA SER A 193 31.56 -1.12 13.76
C SER A 193 30.43 -0.35 13.03
N ASN A 194 30.69 0.94 12.70
CA ASN A 194 29.75 1.79 11.98
C ASN A 194 29.59 1.29 10.54
N ILE A 195 28.76 0.25 10.34
CA ILE A 195 28.34 -0.15 9.00
C ILE A 195 27.36 0.91 8.54
N SER A 196 27.69 1.61 7.45
CA SER A 196 26.82 2.65 6.89
C SER A 196 25.55 2.04 6.31
N THR A 197 24.46 2.81 6.28
CA THR A 197 23.20 2.39 5.66
C THR A 197 23.41 2.03 4.18
N VAL A 198 24.33 2.69 3.49
CA VAL A 198 24.70 2.35 2.11
C VAL A 198 25.20 0.90 2.01
N ASN A 199 26.09 0.48 2.91
CA ASN A 199 26.60 -0.90 2.94
C ASN A 199 25.48 -1.92 3.22
N ILE A 200 24.50 -1.55 4.05
CA ILE A 200 23.33 -2.39 4.31
C ILE A 200 22.51 -2.54 3.03
N LEU A 201 22.21 -1.44 2.33
CA LEU A 201 21.42 -1.46 1.09
C LEU A 201 22.12 -2.24 -0.03
N GLU A 202 23.44 -2.09 -0.19
CA GLU A 202 24.22 -2.79 -1.20
C GLU A 202 24.37 -4.28 -0.93
N GLY A 203 24.49 -4.66 0.34
CA GLY A 203 24.70 -6.05 0.76
C GLY A 203 23.43 -6.80 1.17
N SER A 204 22.28 -6.15 1.20
CA SER A 204 21.01 -6.76 1.59
C SER A 204 20.23 -7.31 0.40
N ASN A 205 19.20 -8.10 0.73
CA ASN A 205 18.13 -8.43 -0.20
C ASN A 205 17.15 -7.25 -0.22
N LEU A 206 17.23 -6.38 -1.23
CA LEU A 206 16.37 -5.22 -1.37
C LEU A 206 15.03 -5.60 -2.01
N MET A 207 13.94 -5.34 -1.32
CA MET A 207 12.58 -5.59 -1.77
C MET A 207 11.92 -4.27 -2.19
N VAL A 208 11.39 -4.23 -3.39
CA VAL A 208 10.83 -3.02 -4.04
C VAL A 208 9.59 -3.37 -4.84
N LEU A 209 8.83 -2.35 -5.24
CA LEU A 209 7.72 -2.53 -6.16
C LEU A 209 8.21 -2.84 -7.58
N GLU A 210 7.33 -3.38 -8.44
CA GLU A 210 7.60 -3.65 -9.85
C GLU A 210 8.02 -2.39 -10.63
N GLU A 211 8.85 -2.54 -11.67
CA GLU A 211 9.42 -1.43 -12.47
C GLU A 211 8.39 -0.43 -13.01
N ALA A 212 7.18 -0.90 -13.36
CA ALA A 212 6.13 -0.02 -13.89
C ALA A 212 5.46 0.87 -12.82
N ASN A 213 5.86 0.76 -11.54
CA ASN A 213 5.29 1.53 -10.45
C ASN A 213 6.01 2.87 -10.27
N VAL A 214 5.25 3.96 -10.14
CA VAL A 214 5.80 5.33 -9.94
C VAL A 214 6.65 5.41 -8.65
N THR A 215 6.27 4.68 -7.60
CA THR A 215 7.06 4.61 -6.36
C THR A 215 8.43 3.95 -6.62
N ARG A 216 8.46 2.86 -7.40
CA ARG A 216 9.71 2.20 -7.78
C ARG A 216 10.62 3.14 -8.55
N THR A 217 10.10 3.82 -9.55
CA THR A 217 10.89 4.80 -10.34
C THR A 217 11.53 5.85 -9.45
N HIS A 218 10.77 6.39 -8.48
CA HIS A 218 11.26 7.40 -7.55
C HIS A 218 12.40 6.87 -6.65
N VAL A 219 12.27 5.66 -6.14
CA VAL A 219 13.30 5.00 -5.31
C VAL A 219 14.54 4.68 -6.14
N ASP A 220 14.38 4.20 -7.36
CA ASP A 220 15.51 3.91 -8.26
C ASP A 220 16.28 5.18 -8.66
N GLU A 221 15.59 6.30 -8.85
CA GLU A 221 16.21 7.61 -9.09
C GLU A 221 17.04 8.06 -7.87
N TYR A 222 16.49 7.88 -6.66
CA TYR A 222 17.21 8.15 -5.43
C TYR A 222 18.47 7.28 -5.31
N LEU A 223 18.34 5.95 -5.41
CA LEU A 223 19.50 5.03 -5.30
C LEU A 223 20.59 5.39 -6.33
N ARG A 224 20.20 5.68 -7.56
CA ARG A 224 21.13 6.11 -8.63
C ARG A 224 21.81 7.44 -8.28
N SER A 225 21.05 8.41 -7.73
CA SER A 225 21.61 9.74 -7.35
C SER A 225 22.64 9.65 -6.22
N GLN A 226 22.47 8.67 -5.32
CA GLN A 226 23.37 8.39 -4.22
C GLN A 226 24.52 7.43 -4.60
N GLY A 227 24.54 6.93 -5.83
CA GLY A 227 25.53 5.95 -6.30
C GLY A 227 25.42 4.57 -5.65
N ILE A 228 24.24 4.23 -5.08
CA ILE A 228 23.98 2.96 -4.38
C ILE A 228 23.63 1.89 -5.42
N SER A 229 24.36 0.77 -5.40
CA SER A 229 24.16 -0.36 -6.31
C SER A 229 23.77 -1.60 -5.52
N CYS A 230 22.49 -1.96 -5.55
CA CYS A 230 21.98 -3.12 -4.84
C CYS A 230 22.28 -4.42 -5.60
N SER A 231 22.89 -5.39 -4.93
CA SER A 231 23.32 -6.67 -5.54
C SER A 231 22.17 -7.65 -5.74
N GLN A 232 21.15 -7.58 -4.91
CA GLN A 232 19.95 -8.44 -4.95
C GLN A 232 18.69 -7.59 -4.84
N VAL A 233 17.82 -7.71 -5.84
CA VAL A 233 16.54 -7.00 -5.88
C VAL A 233 15.41 -8.00 -6.06
N LEU A 234 14.43 -7.96 -5.14
CA LEU A 234 13.19 -8.72 -5.22
C LEU A 234 12.03 -7.79 -5.52
N GLU A 235 11.30 -8.07 -6.57
CA GLU A 235 10.15 -7.28 -6.98
C GLU A 235 8.83 -7.87 -6.48
N ILE A 236 7.98 -7.01 -5.92
CA ILE A 236 6.68 -7.37 -5.36
C ILE A 236 5.67 -6.33 -5.82
N ASN A 237 4.50 -6.76 -6.25
CA ASN A 237 3.48 -5.87 -6.82
C ASN A 237 2.56 -5.20 -5.78
N ASN A 238 2.81 -5.40 -4.49
CA ASN A 238 1.96 -4.89 -3.42
C ASN A 238 2.78 -4.32 -2.27
N MET A 239 2.48 -3.07 -1.86
CA MET A 239 3.18 -2.35 -0.79
C MET A 239 2.96 -3.01 0.59
N ASP A 240 1.76 -3.50 0.87
CA ASP A 240 1.46 -4.14 2.15
C ASP A 240 2.28 -5.44 2.30
N LEU A 241 2.44 -6.20 1.21
CA LEU A 241 3.31 -7.40 1.22
C LEU A 241 4.79 -7.04 1.41
N LEU A 242 5.26 -5.91 0.88
CA LEU A 242 6.63 -5.45 1.15
C LEU A 242 6.84 -5.21 2.65
N ILE A 243 5.86 -4.59 3.33
CA ILE A 243 5.89 -4.34 4.76
C ILE A 243 5.88 -5.67 5.53
N ASP A 244 4.99 -6.60 5.15
CA ASP A 244 4.88 -7.90 5.80
C ASP A 244 6.16 -8.74 5.63
N PHE A 245 6.78 -8.74 4.45
CA PHE A 245 8.03 -9.44 4.20
C PHE A 245 9.22 -8.83 4.95
N ALA A 246 9.25 -7.51 5.10
CA ALA A 246 10.25 -6.87 5.96
C ALA A 246 10.04 -7.28 7.43
N ALA A 247 8.79 -7.35 7.88
CA ALA A 247 8.43 -7.74 9.24
C ALA A 247 8.87 -9.16 9.62
N ILE A 248 8.82 -10.10 8.66
CA ILE A 248 9.30 -11.48 8.88
C ILE A 248 10.81 -11.66 8.64
N GLY A 249 11.54 -10.57 8.38
CA GLY A 249 12.99 -10.62 8.22
C GLY A 249 13.49 -11.12 6.86
N MET A 250 12.72 -10.96 5.79
CA MET A 250 13.11 -11.42 4.45
C MET A 250 14.18 -10.54 3.81
N GLY A 251 14.26 -9.27 4.21
CA GLY A 251 15.20 -8.31 3.65
C GLY A 251 14.90 -6.88 4.06
N VAL A 252 15.51 -5.95 3.33
CA VAL A 252 15.22 -4.52 3.43
C VAL A 252 14.13 -4.17 2.42
N ALA A 253 13.04 -3.55 2.84
CA ALA A 253 11.97 -3.12 1.95
C ALA A 253 11.94 -1.60 1.76
N SER A 254 11.67 -1.16 0.54
CA SER A 254 11.33 0.24 0.25
C SER A 254 9.82 0.40 0.38
N VAL A 255 9.38 1.20 1.35
CA VAL A 255 7.96 1.40 1.68
C VAL A 255 7.62 2.87 1.89
N VAL A 256 6.35 3.19 1.86
CA VAL A 256 5.85 4.50 2.29
C VAL A 256 5.69 4.49 3.81
N ARG A 257 6.38 5.40 4.52
CA ARG A 257 6.39 5.49 6.00
C ARG A 257 4.98 5.52 6.58
N GLU A 258 4.10 6.32 6.01
CA GLU A 258 2.73 6.50 6.46
C GLU A 258 1.90 5.23 6.36
N PHE A 259 2.24 4.31 5.43
CA PHE A 259 1.55 3.03 5.26
C PHE A 259 2.08 1.94 6.20
N ALA A 260 3.31 2.09 6.67
CA ALA A 260 3.98 1.19 7.61
C ALA A 260 3.90 1.66 9.07
N HIS A 261 3.07 2.66 9.37
CA HIS A 261 3.03 3.31 10.69
C HIS A 261 2.79 2.34 11.86
N GLU A 262 1.90 1.37 11.71
CA GLU A 262 1.61 0.37 12.76
C GLU A 262 2.83 -0.50 13.06
N GLN A 263 3.49 -1.02 12.04
CA GLN A 263 4.67 -1.89 12.18
C GLN A 263 5.88 -1.11 12.70
N LEU A 264 6.05 0.13 12.28
CA LEU A 264 7.10 1.02 12.80
C LEU A 264 6.85 1.37 14.27
N SER A 265 5.60 1.72 14.63
CA SER A 265 5.23 2.09 16.00
C SER A 265 5.33 0.92 16.98
N SER A 266 5.04 -0.28 16.52
CA SER A 266 5.17 -1.52 17.33
C SER A 266 6.61 -2.04 17.41
N GLY A 267 7.54 -1.50 16.61
CA GLY A 267 8.93 -1.94 16.56
C GLY A 267 9.17 -3.27 15.84
N VAL A 268 8.15 -3.79 15.14
CA VAL A 268 8.28 -5.01 14.31
C VAL A 268 9.23 -4.78 13.14
N ILE A 269 9.20 -3.57 12.58
CA ILE A 269 10.19 -3.07 11.63
C ILE A 269 10.79 -1.77 12.14
N THR A 270 11.98 -1.46 11.68
CA THR A 270 12.68 -0.20 11.96
C THR A 270 13.10 0.47 10.66
N GLU A 271 13.13 1.79 10.67
CA GLU A 271 13.58 2.58 9.53
C GLU A 271 15.11 2.64 9.52
N LEU A 272 15.71 2.45 8.35
CA LEU A 272 17.13 2.63 8.14
C LEU A 272 17.47 4.13 8.04
N PRO A 273 18.37 4.66 8.87
CA PRO A 273 18.74 6.06 8.80
C PRO A 273 19.52 6.35 7.51
N LEU A 274 19.07 7.32 6.73
CA LEU A 274 19.73 7.78 5.52
C LEU A 274 20.43 9.11 5.79
N ASP A 275 21.67 9.28 5.32
CA ASP A 275 22.40 10.55 5.39
C ASP A 275 21.66 11.66 4.61
N THR A 276 21.13 11.30 3.46
CA THR A 276 20.23 12.14 2.65
C THR A 276 18.88 11.45 2.55
N PRO A 277 17.80 12.01 3.08
CA PRO A 277 16.48 11.39 2.99
C PRO A 277 16.00 11.33 1.53
N ILE A 278 15.16 10.32 1.22
CA ILE A 278 14.47 10.26 -0.06
C ILE A 278 13.52 11.47 -0.13
N PRO A 279 13.51 12.24 -1.24
CA PRO A 279 12.60 13.37 -1.38
C PRO A 279 11.13 12.95 -1.20
N SER A 280 10.36 13.77 -0.48
CA SER A 280 8.93 13.51 -0.30
C SER A 280 8.17 13.66 -1.62
N ARG A 281 7.01 13.00 -1.70
CA ARG A 281 6.11 13.05 -2.85
C ARG A 281 4.70 13.42 -2.41
N SER A 282 3.96 14.10 -3.28
CA SER A 282 2.55 14.35 -3.03
C SER A 282 1.65 13.27 -3.63
N VAL A 283 0.58 12.96 -2.92
CA VAL A 283 -0.58 12.21 -3.40
C VAL A 283 -1.73 13.19 -3.56
N GLY A 284 -2.48 13.07 -4.64
CA GLY A 284 -3.57 13.98 -4.92
C GLY A 284 -4.62 13.40 -5.85
N PHE A 285 -5.71 14.13 -5.97
CA PHE A 285 -6.77 13.83 -6.90
C PHE A 285 -6.47 14.37 -8.28
N ALA A 286 -6.59 13.51 -9.29
CA ALA A 286 -6.49 13.87 -10.71
C ALA A 286 -7.85 13.69 -11.39
N TYR A 287 -8.23 14.64 -12.24
CA TYR A 287 -9.51 14.65 -12.94
C TYR A 287 -9.43 15.43 -14.25
N SER A 288 -10.41 15.22 -15.14
CA SER A 288 -10.48 15.99 -16.39
C SER A 288 -10.90 17.42 -16.13
N GLY A 289 -10.03 18.38 -16.50
CA GLY A 289 -10.34 19.82 -16.44
C GLY A 289 -11.25 20.30 -17.56
N ILE A 290 -11.51 19.48 -18.58
CA ILE A 290 -12.29 19.83 -19.77
C ILE A 290 -13.75 19.39 -19.61
N LYS A 291 -13.99 18.30 -18.91
CA LYS A 291 -15.32 17.69 -18.73
C LYS A 291 -16.14 18.43 -17.67
N ASN A 292 -17.43 18.63 -17.95
CA ASN A 292 -18.36 19.09 -16.94
C ASN A 292 -18.52 18.03 -15.84
N GLN A 293 -18.09 18.35 -14.65
CA GLN A 293 -18.20 17.47 -13.49
C GLN A 293 -19.66 17.32 -13.06
N SER A 294 -20.06 16.09 -12.69
CA SER A 294 -21.37 15.83 -12.10
C SER A 294 -21.53 16.54 -10.75
N THR A 295 -22.78 16.79 -10.32
CA THR A 295 -23.06 17.38 -9.01
C THR A 295 -22.46 16.55 -7.87
N ALA A 296 -22.53 15.22 -7.96
CA ALA A 296 -21.93 14.30 -6.98
C ALA A 296 -20.40 14.44 -6.91
N MET A 297 -19.76 14.54 -8.09
CA MET A 297 -18.31 14.72 -8.15
C MET A 297 -17.90 16.08 -7.57
N LYS A 298 -18.58 17.17 -7.91
CA LYS A 298 -18.30 18.49 -7.32
C LYS A 298 -18.39 18.46 -5.81
N LYS A 299 -19.45 17.84 -5.27
CA LYS A 299 -19.64 17.68 -3.82
C LYS A 299 -18.52 16.89 -3.18
N PHE A 300 -18.05 15.82 -3.83
CA PHE A 300 -16.91 15.05 -3.35
C PHE A 300 -15.61 15.85 -3.39
N MET A 301 -15.36 16.61 -4.47
CA MET A 301 -14.17 17.46 -4.60
C MET A 301 -14.14 18.56 -3.53
N GLU A 302 -15.25 19.24 -3.29
CA GLU A 302 -15.39 20.20 -2.18
C GLU A 302 -15.12 19.56 -0.81
N TRP A 303 -15.62 18.33 -0.61
CA TRP A 303 -15.40 17.57 0.63
C TRP A 303 -13.93 17.25 0.87
N VAL A 304 -13.20 16.86 -0.14
CA VAL A 304 -11.77 16.55 -0.04
C VAL A 304 -10.86 17.78 -0.12
N GLY A 305 -11.43 18.99 -0.25
CA GLY A 305 -10.70 20.25 -0.25
C GLY A 305 -10.03 20.59 -1.59
N VAL A 306 -10.59 20.14 -2.68
CA VAL A 306 -10.03 20.26 -4.05
C VAL A 306 -10.95 21.08 -4.96
#